data_3cd7ee4ea33b30dbe05cda5ebbba71ec
#
_entry.id   3cd7ee4ea33b30dbe05cda5ebbba71ec
#
_cell.length_a   1.000
_cell.length_b   1.000
_cell.length_c   1.000
_cell.angle_alpha   90.00
_cell.angle_beta   90.00
_cell.angle_gamma   90.00
#
_symmetry.space_group_name_H-M   'P 1'
#
loop_
_entity.id
_entity.type
_entity.pdbx_description
1 polymer ?
#
loop_
_entity_poly.entity_id
_entity_poly.type
_entity_poly.pdbx_seq_one_letter_code
_entity_poly.pdbx_strand_id
1 'polypeptide(L)'
;MTVLVDTGVLYAAHDGDASRHETASAALGAVYDGAFGQPYVSDYIYDEVVTLALKRSGRWAIANDLGTKLRGAGAYPRAYELLHVSPAVFTDAVSVFERYDDQHLSFTDATSVALLERHDIDHLLSFDDDFDGIADRIAPAAAIE
;
A
#
# COMPACT_ATOMS: atom_id res chain seq x y z
N MET A 1 -4.75 12.85 -10.73
CA MET A 1 -3.90 12.54 -9.55
C MET A 1 -4.13 11.09 -9.15
N THR A 2 -3.11 10.42 -8.67
CA THR A 2 -3.14 9.00 -8.33
C THR A 2 -2.29 8.73 -7.09
N VAL A 3 -2.59 7.65 -6.36
CA VAL A 3 -1.86 7.28 -5.16
C VAL A 3 -1.81 5.75 -5.00
N LEU A 4 -0.62 5.23 -4.69
CA LEU A 4 -0.44 3.83 -4.28
C LEU A 4 -0.42 3.78 -2.75
N VAL A 5 -1.18 2.88 -2.15
CA VAL A 5 -1.28 2.77 -0.69
C VAL A 5 -0.44 1.59 -0.20
N ASP A 6 0.48 1.89 0.72
CA ASP A 6 1.42 0.90 1.25
C ASP A 6 0.79 0.01 2.32
N THR A 7 1.37 -1.15 2.53
CA THR A 7 0.93 -2.18 3.49
C THR A 7 0.69 -1.63 4.89
N GLY A 8 1.62 -0.85 5.41
CA GLY A 8 1.53 -0.33 6.78
C GLY A 8 0.30 0.53 7.04
N VAL A 9 -0.12 1.31 6.05
CA VAL A 9 -1.32 2.14 6.14
C VAL A 9 -2.58 1.26 6.11
N LEU A 10 -2.63 0.32 5.17
CA LEU A 10 -3.77 -0.60 5.04
C LEU A 10 -3.94 -1.45 6.29
N TYR A 11 -2.84 -1.97 6.82
CA TYR A 11 -2.89 -2.82 8.01
C TYR A 11 -3.31 -2.02 9.25
N ALA A 12 -2.70 -0.85 9.48
CA ALA A 12 -3.03 -0.02 10.66
C ALA A 12 -4.49 0.45 10.63
N ALA A 13 -5.04 0.74 9.46
CA ALA A 13 -6.45 1.09 9.31
C ALA A 13 -7.38 -0.10 9.60
N HIS A 14 -6.91 -1.32 9.35
CA HIS A 14 -7.65 -2.55 9.60
C HIS A 14 -7.64 -2.95 11.09
N ASP A 15 -6.49 -2.80 11.76
CA ASP A 15 -6.29 -3.27 13.13
C ASP A 15 -6.57 -2.15 14.13
N GLY A 16 -7.73 -2.22 14.80
CA GLY A 16 -8.13 -1.22 15.78
C GLY A 16 -7.20 -1.09 16.99
N ASP A 17 -6.36 -2.10 17.24
CA ASP A 17 -5.37 -2.07 18.33
C ASP A 17 -4.00 -1.53 17.89
N ALA A 18 -3.82 -1.26 16.60
CA ALA A 18 -2.57 -0.69 16.09
C ALA A 18 -2.39 0.74 16.60
N SER A 19 -1.16 1.09 16.99
CA SER A 19 -0.85 2.43 17.52
C SER A 19 -1.12 3.55 16.52
N ARG A 20 -1.09 3.25 15.22
CA ARG A 20 -1.32 4.21 14.14
C ARG A 20 -2.71 4.09 13.52
N HIS A 21 -3.62 3.37 14.18
CA HIS A 21 -4.95 3.08 13.63
C HIS A 21 -5.73 4.36 13.27
N GLU A 22 -5.80 5.32 14.18
CA GLU A 22 -6.57 6.55 13.96
C GLU A 22 -6.01 7.36 12.78
N THR A 23 -4.70 7.54 12.73
CA THR A 23 -4.04 8.27 11.64
C THR A 23 -4.24 7.56 10.29
N ALA A 24 -4.05 6.24 10.25
CA ALA A 24 -4.24 5.46 9.03
C ALA A 24 -5.69 5.51 8.55
N SER A 25 -6.65 5.36 9.47
CA SER A 25 -8.08 5.40 9.13
C SER A 25 -8.48 6.77 8.59
N ALA A 26 -8.01 7.85 9.20
CA ALA A 26 -8.28 9.20 8.73
C ALA A 26 -7.65 9.46 7.35
N ALA A 27 -6.41 8.99 7.14
CA ALA A 27 -5.74 9.13 5.85
C ALA A 27 -6.48 8.37 4.74
N LEU A 28 -6.93 7.13 5.01
CA LEU A 28 -7.73 6.38 4.04
C LEU A 28 -9.09 7.03 3.79
N GLY A 29 -9.69 7.66 4.82
CA GLY A 29 -10.90 8.46 4.64
C GLY A 29 -10.70 9.56 3.61
N ALA A 30 -9.58 10.28 3.68
CA ALA A 30 -9.24 11.30 2.68
C ALA A 30 -9.03 10.70 1.29
N VAL A 31 -8.39 9.54 1.21
CA VAL A 31 -8.21 8.80 -0.06
C VAL A 31 -9.57 8.44 -0.67
N TYR A 32 -10.48 7.89 0.12
CA TYR A 32 -11.82 7.50 -0.35
C TYR A 32 -12.67 8.71 -0.74
N ASP A 33 -12.44 9.85 -0.15
CA ASP A 33 -13.09 11.10 -0.52
C ASP A 33 -12.53 11.72 -1.80
N GLY A 34 -11.50 11.11 -2.39
CA GLY A 34 -10.93 11.53 -3.66
C GLY A 34 -9.81 12.56 -3.57
N ALA A 35 -9.28 12.82 -2.38
CA ALA A 35 -8.23 13.83 -2.17
C ALA A 35 -6.99 13.61 -3.04
N PHE A 36 -6.68 12.36 -3.36
CA PHE A 36 -5.50 11.98 -4.17
C PHE A 36 -5.88 11.30 -5.48
N GLY A 37 -7.13 11.45 -5.93
CA GLY A 37 -7.60 10.81 -7.15
C GLY A 37 -7.75 9.30 -7.00
N GLN A 38 -7.39 8.55 -8.05
CA GLN A 38 -7.55 7.10 -8.06
C GLN A 38 -6.55 6.41 -7.14
N PRO A 39 -6.99 5.64 -6.14
CA PRO A 39 -6.09 4.83 -5.33
C PRO A 39 -5.79 3.48 -5.98
N TYR A 40 -4.57 3.01 -5.77
CA TYR A 40 -4.06 1.73 -6.24
C TYR A 40 -3.52 0.89 -5.09
N VAL A 41 -3.62 -0.42 -5.25
CA VAL A 41 -2.97 -1.44 -4.42
C VAL A 41 -2.33 -2.43 -5.37
N SER A 42 -1.17 -2.99 -5.02
CA SER A 42 -0.53 -4.02 -5.83
C SER A 42 -0.82 -5.42 -5.29
N ASP A 43 -0.58 -6.43 -6.11
CA ASP A 43 -0.67 -7.83 -5.71
C ASP A 43 0.35 -8.19 -4.62
N TYR A 44 1.55 -7.61 -4.65
CA TYR A 44 2.55 -7.83 -3.60
C TYR A 44 2.13 -7.19 -2.27
N ILE A 45 1.54 -5.99 -2.32
CA ILE A 45 0.97 -5.35 -1.12
C ILE A 45 -0.21 -6.16 -0.60
N TYR A 46 -1.07 -6.65 -1.49
CA TYR A 46 -2.19 -7.52 -1.12
C TYR A 46 -1.70 -8.75 -0.35
N ASP A 47 -0.71 -9.45 -0.90
CA ASP A 47 -0.10 -10.61 -0.23
C ASP A 47 0.44 -10.25 1.16
N GLU A 48 1.19 -9.17 1.23
CA GLU A 48 1.83 -8.75 2.49
C GLU A 48 0.79 -8.39 3.57
N VAL A 49 -0.22 -7.60 3.24
CA VAL A 49 -1.21 -7.15 4.23
C VAL A 49 -2.16 -8.26 4.67
N VAL A 50 -2.60 -9.11 3.74
CA VAL A 50 -3.48 -10.24 4.05
C VAL A 50 -2.74 -11.28 4.89
N THR A 51 -1.50 -11.57 4.54
CA THR A 51 -0.65 -12.50 5.30
C THR A 51 -0.37 -11.98 6.70
N LEU A 52 -0.09 -10.69 6.84
CA LEU A 52 0.12 -10.05 8.14
C LEU A 52 -1.15 -10.12 9.01
N ALA A 53 -2.31 -9.85 8.42
CA ALA A 53 -3.60 -9.96 9.12
C ALA A 53 -3.86 -11.39 9.59
N LEU A 54 -3.54 -12.39 8.78
CA LEU A 54 -3.66 -13.79 9.16
C LEU A 54 -2.75 -14.15 10.32
N LYS A 55 -1.49 -13.74 10.24
CA LYS A 55 -0.49 -14.05 11.28
C LYS A 55 -0.85 -13.42 12.62
N ARG A 56 -1.28 -12.16 12.61
CA ARG A 56 -1.58 -11.44 13.86
C ARG A 56 -2.91 -11.82 14.47
N SER A 57 -3.95 -12.06 13.67
CA SER A 57 -5.27 -12.44 14.18
C SER A 57 -5.36 -13.95 14.46
N GLY A 58 -4.61 -14.77 13.75
CA GLY A 58 -4.75 -16.23 13.77
C GLY A 58 -6.07 -16.73 13.17
N ARG A 59 -6.81 -15.85 12.47
CA ARG A 59 -8.14 -16.15 11.95
C ARG A 59 -8.23 -15.90 10.45
N TRP A 60 -8.41 -16.99 9.69
CA TRP A 60 -8.57 -16.90 8.25
C TRP A 60 -9.68 -15.95 7.82
N ALA A 61 -10.83 -16.01 8.50
CA ALA A 61 -11.99 -15.19 8.12
C ALA A 61 -11.69 -13.69 8.17
N ILE A 62 -10.90 -13.23 9.15
CA ILE A 62 -10.50 -11.83 9.27
C ILE A 62 -9.59 -11.43 8.12
N ALA A 63 -8.57 -12.25 7.83
CA ALA A 63 -7.65 -11.98 6.74
C ALA A 63 -8.36 -11.99 5.38
N ASN A 64 -9.24 -12.97 5.16
CA ASN A 64 -9.99 -13.08 3.92
C ASN A 64 -10.95 -11.90 3.73
N ASP A 65 -11.58 -11.43 4.80
CA ASP A 65 -12.46 -10.26 4.74
C ASP A 65 -11.70 -9.00 4.31
N LEU A 66 -10.51 -8.79 4.88
CA LEU A 66 -9.64 -7.68 4.46
C LEU A 66 -9.28 -7.78 2.98
N GLY A 67 -8.88 -8.97 2.52
CA GLY A 67 -8.56 -9.18 1.11
C GLY A 67 -9.76 -8.95 0.19
N THR A 68 -10.94 -9.40 0.60
CA THR A 68 -12.19 -9.18 -0.15
C THR A 68 -12.48 -7.70 -0.29
N LYS A 69 -12.30 -6.94 0.80
CA LYS A 69 -12.47 -5.48 0.79
C LYS A 69 -11.50 -4.80 -0.16
N LEU A 70 -10.23 -5.17 -0.13
CA LEU A 70 -9.21 -4.58 -1.00
C LEU A 70 -9.46 -4.86 -2.49
N ARG A 71 -10.02 -6.03 -2.82
CA ARG A 71 -10.38 -6.39 -4.19
C ARG A 71 -11.70 -5.79 -4.65
N GLY A 72 -12.48 -5.19 -3.73
CA GLY A 72 -13.82 -4.70 -4.06
C GLY A 72 -14.76 -5.84 -4.46
N ALA A 73 -14.64 -6.99 -3.82
CA ALA A 73 -15.45 -8.17 -4.08
C ALA A 73 -16.56 -8.31 -3.02
N GLY A 74 -17.49 -9.24 -3.25
CA GLY A 74 -18.62 -9.45 -2.34
C GLY A 74 -19.48 -8.20 -2.21
N ALA A 75 -19.74 -7.78 -0.98
CA ALA A 75 -20.54 -6.60 -0.66
C ALA A 75 -19.73 -5.30 -0.64
N TYR A 76 -18.43 -5.36 -0.81
CA TYR A 76 -17.56 -4.18 -0.73
C TYR A 76 -17.52 -3.42 -2.05
N PRO A 77 -17.53 -2.08 -2.03
CA PRO A 77 -17.35 -1.29 -3.23
C PRO A 77 -15.89 -1.38 -3.71
N ARG A 78 -15.69 -1.20 -5.02
CA ARG A 78 -14.37 -1.21 -5.61
C ARG A 78 -13.73 0.17 -5.47
N ALA A 79 -12.94 0.35 -4.42
CA ALA A 79 -12.22 1.60 -4.18
C ALA A 79 -10.85 1.63 -4.88
N TYR A 80 -10.14 0.50 -4.90
CA TYR A 80 -8.78 0.40 -5.42
C TYR A 80 -8.75 -0.24 -6.81
N GLU A 81 -7.87 0.28 -7.68
CA GLU A 81 -7.40 -0.47 -8.83
C GLU A 81 -6.27 -1.39 -8.37
N LEU A 82 -6.36 -2.67 -8.73
CA LEU A 82 -5.34 -3.66 -8.39
C LEU A 82 -4.30 -3.74 -9.51
N LEU A 83 -3.06 -3.44 -9.18
CA LEU A 83 -1.92 -3.56 -10.09
C LEU A 83 -1.19 -4.89 -9.85
N HIS A 84 -0.68 -5.47 -10.92
CA HIS A 84 0.09 -6.70 -10.87
C HIS A 84 1.55 -6.45 -11.20
N VAL A 85 2.44 -7.11 -10.47
CA VAL A 85 3.86 -7.12 -10.78
C VAL A 85 4.06 -8.04 -11.98
N SER A 86 4.10 -7.44 -13.17
CA SER A 86 4.39 -8.15 -14.42
C SER A 86 5.86 -8.56 -14.47
N PRO A 87 6.28 -9.43 -15.44
CA PRO A 87 7.70 -9.73 -15.61
C PRO A 87 8.57 -8.48 -15.80
N ALA A 88 8.07 -7.48 -16.52
CA ALA A 88 8.79 -6.22 -16.72
C ALA A 88 8.93 -5.43 -15.43
N VAL A 89 7.86 -5.33 -14.63
CA VAL A 89 7.88 -4.67 -13.31
C VAL A 89 8.80 -5.42 -12.35
N PHE A 90 8.79 -6.75 -12.39
CA PHE A 90 9.70 -7.55 -11.57
C PHE A 90 11.16 -7.22 -11.88
N THR A 91 11.52 -7.15 -13.15
CA THR A 91 12.88 -6.79 -13.57
C THR A 91 13.26 -5.38 -13.10
N ASP A 92 12.34 -4.42 -13.24
CA ASP A 92 12.54 -3.07 -12.72
C ASP A 92 12.73 -3.06 -11.19
N ALA A 93 11.93 -3.87 -10.46
CA ALA A 93 12.01 -3.97 -9.00
C ALA A 93 13.35 -4.55 -8.55
N VAL A 94 13.88 -5.55 -9.25
CA VAL A 94 15.23 -6.09 -8.96
C VAL A 94 16.27 -4.97 -9.08
N SER A 95 16.19 -4.16 -10.13
CA SER A 95 17.11 -3.04 -10.33
C SER A 95 16.98 -1.99 -9.21
N VAL A 96 15.77 -1.67 -8.78
CA VAL A 96 15.53 -0.77 -7.64
C VAL A 96 16.14 -1.34 -6.37
N PHE A 97 15.90 -2.61 -6.10
CA PHE A 97 16.39 -3.28 -4.90
C PHE A 97 17.92 -3.27 -4.83
N GLU A 98 18.58 -3.53 -5.95
CA GLU A 98 20.04 -3.49 -6.04
C GLU A 98 20.60 -2.06 -5.91
N ARG A 99 19.90 -1.08 -6.49
CA ARG A 99 20.34 0.33 -6.49
C ARG A 99 20.33 0.95 -5.10
N TYR A 100 19.33 0.61 -4.30
CA TYR A 100 19.10 1.21 -2.97
C TYR A 100 19.45 0.22 -1.85
N ASP A 101 20.58 -0.44 -1.96
CA ASP A 101 21.05 -1.47 -1.03
C ASP A 101 21.27 -0.97 0.40
N ASP A 102 21.41 0.34 0.58
CA ASP A 102 21.63 1.00 1.87
C ASP A 102 20.36 1.66 2.47
N GLN A 103 19.20 1.55 1.79
CA GLN A 103 17.97 2.24 2.20
C GLN A 103 16.99 1.35 2.98
N HIS A 104 17.35 0.11 3.26
CA HIS A 104 16.51 -0.85 3.99
C HIS A 104 15.14 -1.13 3.34
N LEU A 105 15.02 -0.97 2.03
CA LEU A 105 13.80 -1.33 1.31
C LEU A 105 13.62 -2.84 1.27
N SER A 106 12.41 -3.31 1.57
CA SER A 106 12.05 -4.70 1.27
C SER A 106 11.88 -4.88 -0.23
N PHE A 107 11.79 -6.13 -0.70
CA PHE A 107 11.50 -6.36 -2.11
C PHE A 107 10.10 -5.87 -2.49
N THR A 108 9.12 -6.01 -1.59
CA THR A 108 7.79 -5.42 -1.80
C THR A 108 7.88 -3.91 -1.99
N ASP A 109 8.70 -3.22 -1.19
CA ASP A 109 8.95 -1.78 -1.35
C ASP A 109 9.54 -1.47 -2.72
N ALA A 110 10.50 -2.27 -3.17
CA ALA A 110 11.11 -2.12 -4.49
C ALA A 110 10.07 -2.29 -5.62
N THR A 111 9.12 -3.25 -5.46
CA THR A 111 8.03 -3.40 -6.43
C THR A 111 7.12 -2.18 -6.45
N SER A 112 6.87 -1.57 -5.30
CA SER A 112 6.07 -0.35 -5.20
C SER A 112 6.73 0.80 -5.96
N VAL A 113 8.04 1.01 -5.77
CA VAL A 113 8.79 2.04 -6.51
C VAL A 113 8.71 1.80 -8.02
N ALA A 114 8.91 0.54 -8.45
CA ALA A 114 8.84 0.18 -9.87
C ALA A 114 7.44 0.43 -10.46
N LEU A 115 6.38 0.13 -9.70
CA LEU A 115 4.99 0.38 -10.13
C LEU A 115 4.68 1.87 -10.23
N LEU A 116 5.14 2.67 -9.26
CA LEU A 116 4.97 4.13 -9.31
C LEU A 116 5.54 4.70 -10.60
N GLU A 117 6.75 4.29 -10.97
CA GLU A 117 7.41 4.77 -12.18
C GLU A 117 6.72 4.28 -13.45
N ARG A 118 6.42 2.99 -13.52
CA ARG A 118 5.85 2.38 -14.73
C ARG A 118 4.44 2.85 -15.04
N HIS A 119 3.63 3.06 -14.01
CA HIS A 119 2.23 3.52 -14.16
C HIS A 119 2.06 5.02 -13.98
N ASP A 120 3.15 5.75 -13.82
CA ASP A 120 3.14 7.21 -13.64
C ASP A 120 2.20 7.62 -12.50
N ILE A 121 2.30 6.91 -11.38
CA ILE A 121 1.51 7.19 -10.18
C ILE A 121 2.17 8.33 -9.41
N ASP A 122 1.38 9.34 -9.04
CA ASP A 122 1.90 10.58 -8.48
C ASP A 122 2.48 10.43 -7.09
N HIS A 123 1.84 9.64 -6.23
CA HIS A 123 2.20 9.57 -4.82
C HIS A 123 2.18 8.16 -4.26
N LEU A 124 2.99 7.96 -3.22
CA LEU A 124 2.95 6.77 -2.36
C LEU A 124 2.50 7.19 -0.95
N LEU A 125 1.39 6.66 -0.47
CA LEU A 125 0.93 6.88 0.91
C LEU A 125 1.56 5.81 1.80
N SER A 126 2.50 6.21 2.65
CA SER A 126 3.26 5.27 3.49
C SER A 126 3.76 5.93 4.78
N PHE A 127 3.77 5.16 5.86
CA PHE A 127 4.43 5.54 7.11
C PHE A 127 5.96 5.45 7.02
N ASP A 128 6.47 4.70 6.05
CA ASP A 128 7.90 4.36 5.98
C ASP A 128 8.71 5.47 5.31
N ASP A 129 9.49 6.18 6.10
CA ASP A 129 10.33 7.28 5.61
C ASP A 129 11.59 6.81 4.85
N ASP A 130 11.86 5.50 4.79
CA ASP A 130 12.91 4.94 3.94
C ASP A 130 12.65 5.21 2.45
N PHE A 131 11.41 5.51 2.06
CA PHE A 131 11.08 5.93 0.71
C PHE A 131 11.47 7.38 0.38
N ASP A 132 11.78 8.20 1.37
CA ASP A 132 12.10 9.60 1.13
C ASP A 132 13.37 9.74 0.28
N GLY A 133 13.29 10.57 -0.76
CA GLY A 133 14.35 10.72 -1.75
C GLY A 133 14.31 9.69 -2.88
N ILE A 134 13.45 8.67 -2.78
CA ILE A 134 13.29 7.61 -3.80
C ILE A 134 11.94 7.74 -4.50
N ALA A 135 10.89 8.03 -3.74
CA ALA A 135 9.52 8.17 -4.25
C ALA A 135 8.88 9.41 -3.64
N ASP A 136 7.82 9.91 -4.27
CA ASP A 136 7.03 11.02 -3.73
C ASP A 136 6.08 10.48 -2.66
N ARG A 137 6.59 10.36 -1.45
CA ARG A 137 5.85 9.82 -0.31
C ARG A 137 5.00 10.90 0.35
N ILE A 138 3.76 10.53 0.65
CA ILE A 138 2.89 11.30 1.53
C ILE A 138 2.81 10.55 2.86
N ALA A 139 3.21 11.19 3.95
CA ALA A 139 3.00 10.63 5.28
C ALA A 139 1.50 10.66 5.61
N PRO A 140 0.95 9.61 6.23
CA PRO A 140 -0.49 9.59 6.52
C PRO A 140 -0.99 10.79 7.33
N ALA A 141 -0.19 11.32 8.27
CA ALA A 141 -0.55 12.51 9.02
C ALA A 141 -0.70 13.75 8.12
N ALA A 142 0.09 13.84 7.05
CA ALA A 142 0.00 14.95 6.10
C ALA A 142 -1.24 14.84 5.19
N ALA A 143 -1.73 13.63 4.97
CA ALA A 143 -2.91 13.38 4.12
C ALA A 143 -4.21 13.93 4.73
N ILE A 144 -4.24 14.17 6.01
CA ILE A 144 -5.44 14.62 6.75
C ILE A 144 -5.39 16.10 7.14
N GLU A 145 -4.40 16.81 6.68
CA GLU A 145 -4.27 18.27 6.91
C GLU A 145 -5.08 19.10 5.92
#